data_6865c9de0ff1679a5b4e84f70c415964
#
_entry.id   6865c9de0ff1679a5b4e84f70c415964
#
_cell.length_a   1.000
_cell.length_b   1.000
_cell.length_c   1.000
_cell.angle_alpha   90.00
_cell.angle_beta   90.00
_cell.angle_gamma   90.00
#
_symmetry.space_group_name_H-M   'P 1'
#
loop_
_entity.id
_entity.type
_entity.pdbx_description
1 polymer ?
#
loop_
_entity_poly.entity_id
_entity_poly.type
_entity_poly.pdbx_seq_one_letter_code
_entity_poly.pdbx_strand_id
1 'polypeptide(L)'
;MTEDDDKGYRWETEYEKTWEALQEDAEGSLQPSIDSMLHKAKRRKLLEKISNVRLGMMRHMFIIIDMSVSMDDQDLKPTRLIASLKLLERFIEEYFDQNPISQLGIIVTKNKRAEKVTELGGNPRRHIAAIQKLKERVCQGEPSLQNSLELAIQTLRHMPSHASREVLVLFASLTTCDPGDILETLRLLKETNVRCSMIGLAAEVRICKKLCTDTNGKYTVILDESHFKDLLNQHTSPPPAMMNTESSLIRMGFPHHHLGGERSGDKPSMCMCHLDSKSVEGFSTTGYFCPQCKSKYCELPVECKACGLTLVSAPHLARSYHHLFPLDQSLEIPVTDFDPGQNIYCYACQIQIQDQTVYQCRKCKRIFCIDCDIFVHETLHSCPGCASSRKTQTAEAVFV
;
A
#
# COMPACT_ATOMS: atom_id res chain seq x y z
N MET A 1 -43.03 -38.78 5.12
CA MET A 1 -41.81 -38.86 5.92
C MET A 1 -40.82 -37.98 5.21
N THR A 2 -40.74 -36.74 5.66
CA THR A 2 -39.89 -35.69 5.13
C THR A 2 -38.66 -35.64 6.04
N GLU A 3 -37.49 -35.93 5.51
CA GLU A 3 -36.22 -35.74 6.19
C GLU A 3 -35.97 -34.22 6.26
N ASP A 4 -36.13 -33.67 7.46
CA ASP A 4 -35.67 -32.32 7.78
C ASP A 4 -34.14 -32.33 7.83
N ASP A 5 -33.51 -31.70 6.85
CA ASP A 5 -32.10 -31.36 6.79
C ASP A 5 -31.74 -30.44 7.95
N ASP A 6 -31.12 -31.00 8.96
CA ASP A 6 -30.55 -30.30 10.11
C ASP A 6 -29.32 -29.50 9.65
N LYS A 7 -29.56 -28.36 9.00
CA LYS A 7 -28.51 -27.40 8.62
C LYS A 7 -28.14 -26.60 9.86
N GLY A 8 -27.24 -27.15 10.67
CA GLY A 8 -26.58 -26.40 11.75
C GLY A 8 -26.02 -25.07 11.23
N TYR A 9 -26.11 -24.03 12.03
CA TYR A 9 -25.62 -22.70 11.65
C TYR A 9 -24.09 -22.75 11.44
N ARG A 10 -23.60 -22.04 10.43
CA ARG A 10 -22.17 -22.01 10.02
C ARG A 10 -21.20 -21.68 11.17
N TRP A 11 -21.64 -20.92 12.18
CA TRP A 11 -20.85 -20.58 13.37
C TRP A 11 -20.69 -21.78 14.34
N GLU A 12 -21.64 -22.72 14.38
CA GLU A 12 -21.55 -23.91 15.22
C GLU A 12 -20.46 -24.86 14.72
N THR A 13 -20.40 -25.06 13.41
CA THR A 13 -19.38 -25.93 12.78
C THR A 13 -17.97 -25.35 12.81
N GLU A 14 -17.81 -24.02 12.86
CA GLU A 14 -16.52 -23.37 12.99
C GLU A 14 -16.01 -23.36 14.43
N TYR A 15 -16.89 -23.32 15.44
CA TYR A 15 -16.54 -23.27 16.86
C TYR A 15 -16.09 -24.63 17.43
N GLU A 16 -16.72 -25.71 17.02
CA GLU A 16 -16.36 -27.07 17.48
C GLU A 16 -14.99 -27.52 16.99
N LYS A 17 -14.58 -27.11 15.79
CA LYS A 17 -13.30 -27.50 15.18
C LYS A 17 -12.07 -26.83 15.76
N THR A 18 -12.21 -25.69 16.43
CA THR A 18 -11.05 -24.96 16.97
C THR A 18 -10.49 -25.55 18.24
N TRP A 19 -11.31 -26.16 19.10
CA TRP A 19 -10.87 -26.77 20.38
C TRP A 19 -10.34 -28.18 20.19
N GLU A 20 -10.90 -28.97 19.29
CA GLU A 20 -10.45 -30.33 18.99
C GLU A 20 -9.10 -30.37 18.24
N ALA A 21 -8.72 -29.28 17.60
CA ALA A 21 -7.45 -29.18 16.86
C ALA A 21 -6.24 -28.84 17.74
N LEU A 22 -6.45 -28.47 19.01
CA LEU A 22 -5.38 -28.20 19.96
C LEU A 22 -4.85 -29.52 20.56
N GLN A 23 -3.69 -29.97 20.10
CA GLN A 23 -2.97 -31.13 20.66
C GLN A 23 -1.86 -30.65 21.58
N GLU A 24 -1.80 -31.25 22.77
CA GLU A 24 -0.69 -31.05 23.70
C GLU A 24 0.53 -31.86 23.25
N ASP A 25 1.69 -31.24 23.30
CA ASP A 25 2.96 -31.94 23.10
C ASP A 25 3.28 -32.86 24.26
N ALA A 26 4.27 -33.73 24.08
CA ALA A 26 4.74 -34.68 25.10
C ALA A 26 5.19 -34.00 26.42
N GLU A 27 5.41 -32.68 26.41
CA GLU A 27 5.75 -31.84 27.57
C GLU A 27 4.55 -31.07 28.13
N GLY A 28 3.33 -31.27 27.61
CA GLY A 28 2.10 -30.59 28.03
C GLY A 28 1.98 -29.13 27.58
N SER A 29 2.74 -28.71 26.57
CA SER A 29 2.69 -27.34 26.03
C SER A 29 1.74 -27.27 24.84
N LEU A 30 0.85 -26.28 24.84
CA LEU A 30 -0.05 -25.94 23.72
C LEU A 30 0.57 -24.95 22.71
N GLN A 31 1.74 -24.38 23.03
CA GLN A 31 2.38 -23.33 22.27
C GLN A 31 2.63 -23.70 20.79
N PRO A 32 3.22 -24.87 20.47
CA PRO A 32 3.50 -25.25 19.08
C PRO A 32 2.23 -25.43 18.24
N SER A 33 1.16 -25.94 18.86
CA SER A 33 -0.13 -26.11 18.21
C SER A 33 -0.77 -24.76 17.88
N ILE A 34 -0.69 -23.78 18.79
CA ILE A 34 -1.17 -22.41 18.61
C ILE A 34 -0.37 -21.71 17.51
N ASP A 35 0.96 -21.80 17.53
CA ASP A 35 1.84 -21.18 16.52
C ASP A 35 1.57 -21.75 15.13
N SER A 36 1.38 -23.06 15.01
CA SER A 36 0.99 -23.71 13.75
C SER A 36 -0.37 -23.19 13.22
N MET A 37 -1.36 -23.00 14.10
CA MET A 37 -2.65 -22.43 13.73
C MET A 37 -2.54 -20.97 13.28
N LEU A 38 -1.74 -20.18 13.99
CA LEU A 38 -1.48 -18.79 13.64
C LEU A 38 -0.80 -18.67 12.27
N HIS A 39 0.20 -19.51 11.98
CA HIS A 39 0.87 -19.55 10.68
C HIS A 39 -0.08 -19.99 9.56
N LYS A 40 -0.92 -21.00 9.78
CA LYS A 40 -1.95 -21.41 8.81
C LYS A 40 -2.99 -20.31 8.58
N ALA A 41 -3.44 -19.63 9.63
CA ALA A 41 -4.38 -18.50 9.52
C ALA A 41 -3.74 -17.31 8.78
N LYS A 42 -2.48 -16.99 9.08
CA LYS A 42 -1.71 -15.93 8.40
C LYS A 42 -1.55 -16.26 6.92
N ARG A 43 -1.19 -17.51 6.60
CA ARG A 43 -1.08 -17.95 5.21
C ARG A 43 -2.43 -17.90 4.48
N ARG A 44 -3.53 -18.31 5.10
CA ARG A 44 -4.88 -18.19 4.50
C ARG A 44 -5.23 -16.74 4.17
N LYS A 45 -5.02 -15.81 5.10
CA LYS A 45 -5.19 -14.37 4.86
C LYS A 45 -4.33 -13.87 3.70
N LEU A 46 -3.11 -14.37 3.58
CA LEU A 46 -2.19 -14.02 2.51
C LEU A 46 -2.68 -14.55 1.17
N LEU A 47 -3.17 -15.78 1.10
CA LEU A 47 -3.73 -16.38 -0.10
C LEU A 47 -5.03 -15.70 -0.56
N GLU A 48 -5.87 -15.26 0.36
CA GLU A 48 -7.06 -14.46 0.05
C GLU A 48 -6.70 -13.10 -0.58
N LYS A 49 -5.58 -12.50 -0.17
CA LYS A 49 -5.05 -11.25 -0.77
C LYS A 49 -4.41 -11.47 -2.14
N ILE A 50 -3.77 -12.60 -2.36
CA ILE A 50 -3.12 -12.95 -3.63
C ILE A 50 -4.17 -13.51 -4.59
N SER A 51 -5.07 -12.68 -5.07
CA SER A 51 -5.71 -12.93 -6.34
C SER A 51 -4.66 -12.70 -7.44
N ASN A 52 -4.63 -13.54 -8.49
CA ASN A 52 -3.74 -13.37 -9.67
C ASN A 52 -4.05 -12.09 -10.47
N VAL A 53 -4.44 -11.02 -9.80
CA VAL A 53 -4.81 -9.75 -10.39
C VAL A 53 -3.57 -8.86 -10.40
N ARG A 54 -3.21 -8.36 -11.57
CA ARG A 54 -2.16 -7.35 -11.70
C ARG A 54 -2.53 -6.11 -10.91
N LEU A 55 -1.61 -5.63 -10.11
CA LEU A 55 -1.79 -4.43 -9.30
C LEU A 55 -1.18 -3.23 -10.01
N GLY A 56 -1.72 -2.04 -9.78
CA GLY A 56 -1.18 -0.81 -10.34
C GLY A 56 0.21 -0.49 -9.77
N MET A 57 1.22 -0.30 -10.63
CA MET A 57 2.58 0.01 -10.21
C MET A 57 2.77 1.48 -9.81
N MET A 58 2.03 2.37 -10.45
CA MET A 58 2.07 3.82 -10.19
C MET A 58 0.80 4.24 -9.45
N ARG A 59 0.97 4.88 -8.30
CA ARG A 59 -0.14 5.33 -7.46
C ARG A 59 0.01 6.80 -7.15
N HIS A 60 -1.11 7.52 -7.22
CA HIS A 60 -1.22 8.90 -6.76
C HIS A 60 -2.28 8.93 -5.68
N MET A 61 -1.86 9.12 -4.43
CA MET A 61 -2.73 9.09 -3.26
C MET A 61 -2.73 10.43 -2.54
N PHE A 62 -3.91 10.96 -2.24
CA PHE A 62 -4.07 12.01 -1.26
C PHE A 62 -4.60 11.44 0.04
N ILE A 63 -3.96 11.80 1.15
CA ILE A 63 -4.48 11.57 2.49
C ILE A 63 -5.17 12.85 2.95
N ILE A 64 -6.47 12.74 3.26
CA ILE A 64 -7.26 13.83 3.82
C ILE A 64 -7.40 13.59 5.31
N ILE A 65 -6.96 14.54 6.12
CA ILE A 65 -6.99 14.46 7.58
C ILE A 65 -8.02 15.47 8.09
N ASP A 66 -8.99 14.97 8.82
CA ASP A 66 -9.92 15.81 9.58
C ASP A 66 -9.16 16.50 10.71
N MET A 67 -9.28 17.81 10.83
CA MET A 67 -8.75 18.63 11.92
C MET A 67 -9.86 19.44 12.59
N SER A 68 -11.07 18.89 12.64
CA SER A 68 -12.20 19.45 13.38
C SER A 68 -12.07 19.24 14.89
N VAL A 69 -12.97 19.84 15.64
CA VAL A 69 -13.04 19.68 17.11
C VAL A 69 -13.13 18.21 17.53
N SER A 70 -13.79 17.35 16.74
CA SER A 70 -13.91 15.91 17.04
C SER A 70 -12.58 15.15 17.07
N MET A 71 -11.50 15.72 16.58
CA MET A 71 -10.15 15.14 16.65
C MET A 71 -9.44 15.38 17.98
N ASP A 72 -9.98 16.27 18.83
CA ASP A 72 -9.46 16.49 20.19
C ASP A 72 -9.99 15.47 21.20
N ASP A 73 -10.95 14.62 20.81
CA ASP A 73 -11.45 13.54 21.66
C ASP A 73 -10.31 12.61 22.09
N GLN A 74 -10.41 12.08 23.33
CA GLN A 74 -9.35 11.27 23.98
C GLN A 74 -9.68 9.78 24.07
N ASP A 75 -10.55 9.30 23.24
CA ASP A 75 -10.82 7.85 23.10
C ASP A 75 -9.59 7.08 22.56
N LEU A 76 -8.84 7.71 21.67
CA LEU A 76 -7.48 7.32 21.31
C LEU A 76 -6.48 8.22 22.04
N LYS A 77 -5.59 7.63 22.83
CA LYS A 77 -4.65 8.39 23.67
C LYS A 77 -3.42 8.86 22.91
N PRO A 78 -2.96 10.09 23.07
CA PRO A 78 -3.49 11.13 23.97
C PRO A 78 -4.72 11.85 23.42
N THR A 79 -4.85 12.01 22.09
CA THR A 79 -6.01 12.51 21.35
C THR A 79 -6.10 11.77 20.02
N ARG A 80 -7.28 11.77 19.40
CA ARG A 80 -7.46 11.16 18.06
C ARG A 80 -6.46 11.72 17.06
N LEU A 81 -6.22 13.05 17.07
CA LEU A 81 -5.27 13.68 16.17
C LEU A 81 -3.85 13.11 16.34
N ILE A 82 -3.32 13.17 17.56
CA ILE A 82 -1.93 12.77 17.82
C ILE A 82 -1.72 11.28 17.54
N ALA A 83 -2.67 10.41 17.93
CA ALA A 83 -2.64 8.99 17.64
C ALA A 83 -2.67 8.74 16.11
N SER A 84 -3.57 9.41 15.38
CA SER A 84 -3.66 9.30 13.93
C SER A 84 -2.38 9.75 13.22
N LEU A 85 -1.81 10.89 13.61
CA LEU A 85 -0.58 11.42 13.02
C LEU A 85 0.61 10.50 13.27
N LYS A 86 0.71 9.88 14.46
CA LYS A 86 1.76 8.90 14.78
C LYS A 86 1.66 7.64 13.93
N LEU A 87 0.45 7.14 13.71
CA LEU A 87 0.21 5.98 12.85
C LEU A 87 0.44 6.31 11.37
N LEU A 88 0.09 7.53 10.94
CA LEU A 88 0.34 8.00 9.57
C LEU A 88 1.84 8.14 9.27
N GLU A 89 2.69 8.53 10.21
CA GLU A 89 4.15 8.56 10.01
C GLU A 89 4.65 7.17 9.59
N ARG A 90 4.27 6.12 10.33
CA ARG A 90 4.63 4.73 10.02
C ARG A 90 4.02 4.27 8.70
N PHE A 91 2.75 4.60 8.47
CA PHE A 91 2.08 4.27 7.22
C PHE A 91 2.80 4.84 6.00
N ILE A 92 3.29 6.10 6.07
CA ILE A 92 4.01 6.73 4.98
C ILE A 92 5.33 6.00 4.70
N GLU A 93 6.08 5.60 5.73
CA GLU A 93 7.30 4.81 5.56
C GLU A 93 7.00 3.48 4.87
N GLU A 94 6.05 2.69 5.39
CA GLU A 94 5.63 1.41 4.81
C GLU A 94 5.06 1.57 3.40
N TYR A 95 4.31 2.66 3.13
CA TYR A 95 3.73 2.93 1.82
C TYR A 95 4.81 3.14 0.75
N PHE A 96 5.84 3.93 1.01
CA PHE A 96 6.92 4.17 0.07
C PHE A 96 7.90 2.99 -0.03
N ASP A 97 8.04 2.19 1.01
CA ASP A 97 8.84 0.97 0.97
C ASP A 97 8.23 -0.07 0.03
N GLN A 98 6.90 -0.23 0.06
CA GLN A 98 6.19 -1.16 -0.82
C GLN A 98 5.91 -0.56 -2.22
N ASN A 99 5.73 0.75 -2.32
CA ASN A 99 5.36 1.44 -3.55
C ASN A 99 6.35 2.57 -3.91
N PRO A 100 7.60 2.25 -4.25
CA PRO A 100 8.65 3.25 -4.44
C PRO A 100 8.45 4.17 -5.66
N ILE A 101 7.54 3.85 -6.59
CA ILE A 101 7.22 4.67 -7.78
C ILE A 101 5.89 5.42 -7.58
N SER A 102 5.44 5.59 -6.36
CA SER A 102 4.17 6.25 -6.05
C SER A 102 4.38 7.67 -5.56
N GLN A 103 3.33 8.46 -5.63
CA GLN A 103 3.30 9.82 -5.11
C GLN A 103 2.20 9.93 -4.04
N LEU A 104 2.48 10.69 -3.01
CA LEU A 104 1.57 10.95 -1.91
C LEU A 104 1.45 12.46 -1.68
N GLY A 105 0.26 12.91 -1.30
CA GLY A 105 -0.01 14.29 -0.89
C GLY A 105 -0.88 14.30 0.36
N ILE A 106 -0.84 15.40 1.12
CA ILE A 106 -1.60 15.56 2.36
C ILE A 106 -2.48 16.80 2.26
N ILE A 107 -3.75 16.61 2.54
CA ILE A 107 -4.77 17.66 2.63
C ILE A 107 -5.36 17.62 4.05
N VAL A 108 -5.64 18.77 4.63
CA VAL A 108 -6.36 18.87 5.89
C VAL A 108 -7.66 19.62 5.71
N THR A 109 -8.69 19.20 6.44
CA THR A 109 -9.98 19.92 6.49
C THR A 109 -10.18 20.52 7.87
N LYS A 110 -10.43 21.82 7.93
CA LYS A 110 -10.58 22.60 9.17
C LYS A 110 -11.45 23.82 8.91
N ASN A 111 -12.31 24.20 9.85
CA ASN A 111 -13.14 25.41 9.74
C ASN A 111 -13.88 25.51 8.39
N LYS A 112 -14.50 24.42 7.94
CA LYS A 112 -15.26 24.36 6.68
C LYS A 112 -14.42 24.59 5.41
N ARG A 113 -13.07 24.55 5.52
CA ARG A 113 -12.12 24.76 4.43
C ARG A 113 -11.17 23.59 4.30
N ALA A 114 -10.63 23.40 3.11
CA ALA A 114 -9.57 22.44 2.85
C ALA A 114 -8.25 23.19 2.55
N GLU A 115 -7.15 22.71 3.11
CA GLU A 115 -5.80 23.22 2.90
C GLU A 115 -4.90 22.10 2.43
N LYS A 116 -4.18 22.30 1.33
CA LYS A 116 -3.16 21.37 0.87
C LYS A 116 -1.88 21.62 1.67
N VAL A 117 -1.52 20.67 2.52
CA VAL A 117 -0.31 20.75 3.37
C VAL A 117 0.92 20.33 2.56
N THR A 118 0.80 19.26 1.77
CA THR A 118 1.87 18.84 0.85
C THR A 118 1.28 18.51 -0.51
N GLU A 119 2.02 18.85 -1.55
CA GLU A 119 1.71 18.42 -2.91
C GLU A 119 2.12 16.96 -3.13
N LEU A 120 1.61 16.37 -4.21
CA LEU A 120 2.01 15.02 -4.63
C LEU A 120 3.54 14.97 -4.83
N GLY A 121 4.17 14.05 -4.14
CA GLY A 121 5.62 13.86 -4.19
C GLY A 121 6.02 12.45 -3.77
N GLY A 122 7.23 12.03 -4.18
CA GLY A 122 7.78 10.71 -3.88
C GLY A 122 8.70 10.69 -2.65
N ASN A 123 8.85 11.81 -1.92
CA ASN A 123 9.76 11.88 -0.78
C ASN A 123 9.04 11.71 0.56
N PRO A 124 9.22 10.56 1.26
CA PRO A 124 8.56 10.32 2.55
C PRO A 124 8.95 11.34 3.62
N ARG A 125 10.22 11.78 3.64
CA ARG A 125 10.71 12.72 4.68
C ARG A 125 9.98 14.06 4.66
N ARG A 126 9.65 14.55 3.44
CA ARG A 126 8.89 15.80 3.28
C ARG A 126 7.50 15.69 3.88
N HIS A 127 6.82 14.57 3.67
CA HIS A 127 5.47 14.32 4.20
C HIS A 127 5.50 14.12 5.71
N ILE A 128 6.48 13.37 6.24
CA ILE A 128 6.66 13.17 7.68
C ILE A 128 6.94 14.49 8.38
N ALA A 129 7.83 15.33 7.85
CA ALA A 129 8.10 16.66 8.40
C ALA A 129 6.85 17.56 8.40
N ALA A 130 6.00 17.44 7.39
CA ALA A 130 4.72 18.16 7.35
C ALA A 130 3.74 17.66 8.42
N ILE A 131 3.64 16.33 8.61
CA ILE A 131 2.80 15.73 9.66
C ILE A 131 3.28 16.16 11.06
N GLN A 132 4.58 16.22 11.29
CA GLN A 132 5.13 16.68 12.58
C GLN A 132 4.72 18.11 12.88
N LYS A 133 4.70 18.99 11.89
CA LYS A 133 4.18 20.36 12.05
C LYS A 133 2.68 20.41 12.31
N LEU A 134 1.91 19.43 11.86
CA LEU A 134 0.47 19.36 12.15
C LEU A 134 0.17 19.04 13.63
N LYS A 135 1.09 18.36 14.33
CA LYS A 135 0.93 18.07 15.78
C LYS A 135 0.81 19.33 16.64
N GLU A 136 1.38 20.44 16.19
CA GLU A 136 1.34 21.73 16.89
C GLU A 136 0.09 22.55 16.58
N ARG A 137 -0.68 22.14 15.56
CA ARG A 137 -1.89 22.86 15.15
C ARG A 137 -3.08 22.47 16.02
N VAL A 138 -3.88 23.45 16.40
CA VAL A 138 -5.11 23.26 17.17
C VAL A 138 -6.24 22.81 16.26
N CYS A 139 -7.00 21.80 16.68
CA CYS A 139 -8.24 21.37 16.03
C CYS A 139 -9.34 22.40 16.25
N GLN A 140 -10.07 22.80 15.21
CA GLN A 140 -11.10 23.83 15.34
C GLN A 140 -12.18 23.65 14.25
N GLY A 141 -13.42 24.01 14.65
CA GLY A 141 -14.55 24.09 13.75
C GLY A 141 -15.02 22.72 13.22
N GLU A 142 -15.76 22.78 12.14
CA GLU A 142 -16.33 21.62 11.47
C GLU A 142 -15.57 21.30 10.17
N PRO A 143 -15.51 20.02 9.75
CA PRO A 143 -14.86 19.64 8.50
C PRO A 143 -15.78 19.92 7.30
N SER A 144 -15.19 20.05 6.11
CA SER A 144 -15.89 19.98 4.83
C SER A 144 -15.31 18.86 3.99
N LEU A 145 -16.11 17.83 3.76
CA LEU A 145 -15.74 16.73 2.88
C LEU A 145 -15.70 17.19 1.42
N GLN A 146 -16.69 17.97 0.99
CA GLN A 146 -16.77 18.48 -0.37
C GLN A 146 -15.51 19.25 -0.76
N ASN A 147 -15.14 20.27 0.01
CA ASN A 147 -13.97 21.10 -0.29
C ASN A 147 -12.67 20.29 -0.34
N SER A 148 -12.52 19.32 0.55
CA SER A 148 -11.31 18.49 0.61
C SER A 148 -11.23 17.51 -0.57
N LEU A 149 -12.35 16.91 -0.97
CA LEU A 149 -12.42 16.01 -2.12
C LEU A 149 -12.22 16.78 -3.43
N GLU A 150 -12.84 17.94 -3.59
CA GLU A 150 -12.67 18.79 -4.78
C GLU A 150 -11.22 19.24 -4.96
N LEU A 151 -10.56 19.62 -3.86
CA LEU A 151 -9.13 19.99 -3.89
C LEU A 151 -8.25 18.81 -4.33
N ALA A 152 -8.56 17.59 -3.87
CA ALA A 152 -7.89 16.38 -4.32
C ALA A 152 -8.15 16.09 -5.81
N ILE A 153 -9.42 16.18 -6.26
CA ILE A 153 -9.83 15.95 -7.65
C ILE A 153 -9.12 16.92 -8.60
N GLN A 154 -9.04 18.21 -8.24
CA GLN A 154 -8.36 19.22 -9.06
C GLN A 154 -6.93 18.82 -9.42
N THR A 155 -6.23 18.19 -8.48
CA THR A 155 -4.86 17.72 -8.72
C THR A 155 -4.83 16.36 -9.44
N LEU A 156 -5.63 15.39 -8.97
CA LEU A 156 -5.64 14.02 -9.51
C LEU A 156 -6.18 13.93 -10.94
N ARG A 157 -7.05 14.85 -11.35
CA ARG A 157 -7.60 14.93 -12.70
C ARG A 157 -6.52 15.04 -13.77
N HIS A 158 -5.41 15.69 -13.47
CA HIS A 158 -4.30 15.91 -14.41
C HIS A 158 -3.29 14.77 -14.45
N MET A 159 -3.44 13.78 -13.55
CA MET A 159 -2.54 12.63 -13.50
C MET A 159 -2.81 11.66 -14.66
N PRO A 160 -1.79 10.89 -15.10
CA PRO A 160 -1.93 9.93 -16.18
C PRO A 160 -3.02 8.89 -15.92
N SER A 161 -3.72 8.44 -16.95
CA SER A 161 -4.82 7.46 -16.84
C SER A 161 -4.37 6.06 -16.42
N HIS A 162 -3.10 5.72 -16.68
CA HIS A 162 -2.51 4.42 -16.31
C HIS A 162 -2.13 4.32 -14.83
N ALA A 163 -2.07 5.43 -14.12
CA ALA A 163 -1.81 5.45 -12.69
C ALA A 163 -3.11 5.36 -11.89
N SER A 164 -3.08 4.68 -10.74
CA SER A 164 -4.22 4.68 -9.84
C SER A 164 -4.35 6.05 -9.16
N ARG A 165 -5.58 6.55 -9.10
CA ARG A 165 -5.94 7.81 -8.45
C ARG A 165 -6.72 7.48 -7.21
N GLU A 166 -6.16 7.78 -6.06
CA GLU A 166 -6.67 7.34 -4.77
C GLU A 166 -6.79 8.51 -3.79
N VAL A 167 -7.84 8.47 -2.98
CA VAL A 167 -8.03 9.36 -1.84
C VAL A 167 -8.31 8.51 -0.62
N LEU A 168 -7.55 8.71 0.45
CA LEU A 168 -7.75 8.10 1.75
C LEU A 168 -8.15 9.19 2.74
N VAL A 169 -9.36 9.10 3.29
CA VAL A 169 -9.89 10.07 4.24
C VAL A 169 -9.89 9.51 5.65
N LEU A 170 -9.29 10.22 6.59
CA LEU A 170 -9.42 9.97 8.02
C LEU A 170 -10.44 10.95 8.57
N PHE A 171 -11.59 10.44 8.99
CA PHE A 171 -12.75 11.25 9.33
C PHE A 171 -13.23 10.95 10.75
N ALA A 172 -13.22 11.96 11.63
CA ALA A 172 -13.60 11.84 13.03
C ALA A 172 -14.99 12.41 13.31
N SER A 173 -15.45 13.32 12.49
CA SER A 173 -16.75 13.99 12.68
C SER A 173 -17.90 13.10 12.22
N LEU A 174 -19.06 13.26 12.84
CA LEU A 174 -20.31 12.61 12.40
C LEU A 174 -21.06 13.43 11.35
N THR A 175 -20.72 14.72 11.25
CA THR A 175 -21.34 15.68 10.34
C THR A 175 -20.31 16.32 9.44
N THR A 176 -20.73 16.78 8.28
CA THR A 176 -19.91 17.58 7.36
C THR A 176 -20.63 18.87 7.05
N CYS A 177 -19.86 19.94 6.92
CA CYS A 177 -20.40 21.26 6.59
C CYS A 177 -19.93 21.67 5.20
N ASP A 178 -20.68 21.27 4.21
CA ASP A 178 -20.32 21.43 2.79
C ASP A 178 -21.04 22.63 2.16
N PRO A 179 -20.40 23.36 1.23
CA PRO A 179 -21.00 24.52 0.56
C PRO A 179 -22.09 24.16 -0.46
N GLY A 180 -22.07 22.96 -1.01
CA GLY A 180 -23.00 22.47 -2.03
C GLY A 180 -23.45 21.04 -1.81
N ASP A 181 -23.92 20.39 -2.87
CA ASP A 181 -24.33 18.99 -2.82
C ASP A 181 -23.13 18.06 -3.03
N ILE A 182 -22.80 17.30 -2.00
CA ILE A 182 -21.74 16.28 -2.05
C ILE A 182 -21.98 15.19 -3.11
N LEU A 183 -23.24 15.01 -3.56
CA LEU A 183 -23.56 14.07 -4.62
C LEU A 183 -23.03 14.51 -5.99
N GLU A 184 -22.86 15.82 -6.21
CA GLU A 184 -22.19 16.34 -7.40
C GLU A 184 -20.70 16.01 -7.37
N THR A 185 -20.05 16.19 -6.24
CA THR A 185 -18.66 15.78 -6.03
C THR A 185 -18.48 14.27 -6.23
N LEU A 186 -19.46 13.46 -5.80
CA LEU A 186 -19.45 12.02 -6.08
C LEU A 186 -19.50 11.70 -7.58
N ARG A 187 -20.29 12.44 -8.37
CA ARG A 187 -20.30 12.27 -9.84
C ARG A 187 -18.93 12.61 -10.44
N LEU A 188 -18.32 13.70 -10.00
CA LEU A 188 -16.97 14.10 -10.43
C LEU A 188 -15.91 13.05 -10.08
N LEU A 189 -15.96 12.44 -8.89
CA LEU A 189 -15.08 11.33 -8.49
C LEU A 189 -15.21 10.14 -9.43
N LYS A 190 -16.45 9.78 -9.82
CA LYS A 190 -16.71 8.69 -10.77
C LYS A 190 -16.18 9.01 -12.18
N GLU A 191 -16.46 10.21 -12.68
CA GLU A 191 -16.00 10.66 -14.00
C GLU A 191 -14.48 10.70 -14.10
N THR A 192 -13.80 11.10 -13.02
CA THR A 192 -12.33 11.16 -12.96
C THR A 192 -11.69 9.84 -12.56
N ASN A 193 -12.47 8.78 -12.31
CA ASN A 193 -11.98 7.47 -11.84
C ASN A 193 -11.09 7.57 -10.59
N VAL A 194 -11.47 8.42 -9.63
CA VAL A 194 -10.79 8.55 -8.35
C VAL A 194 -11.44 7.59 -7.35
N ARG A 195 -10.67 6.68 -6.81
CA ARG A 195 -11.09 5.77 -5.74
C ARG A 195 -11.04 6.50 -4.40
N CYS A 196 -12.15 6.62 -3.72
CA CYS A 196 -12.24 7.21 -2.39
C CYS A 196 -12.42 6.14 -1.33
N SER A 197 -11.46 6.02 -0.42
CA SER A 197 -11.55 5.14 0.76
C SER A 197 -11.56 6.00 2.01
N MET A 198 -12.29 5.55 3.04
CA MET A 198 -12.42 6.31 4.28
C MET A 198 -12.25 5.42 5.51
N ILE A 199 -11.57 5.94 6.51
CA ILE A 199 -11.47 5.34 7.84
C ILE A 199 -12.19 6.28 8.81
N GLY A 200 -13.34 5.85 9.33
CA GLY A 200 -14.10 6.56 10.35
C GLY A 200 -13.49 6.33 11.73
N LEU A 201 -13.22 7.42 12.46
CA LEU A 201 -12.64 7.36 13.80
C LEU A 201 -13.70 7.37 14.91
N ALA A 202 -14.95 7.68 14.57
CA ALA A 202 -16.06 7.74 15.55
C ALA A 202 -17.10 6.65 15.26
N ALA A 203 -17.96 6.84 14.29
CA ALA A 203 -19.05 5.95 13.96
C ALA A 203 -19.29 5.89 12.44
N GLU A 204 -20.17 4.96 12.03
CA GLU A 204 -20.53 4.83 10.63
C GLU A 204 -21.36 6.02 10.15
N VAL A 205 -20.91 6.69 9.10
CA VAL A 205 -21.60 7.81 8.46
C VAL A 205 -22.11 7.38 7.09
N ARG A 206 -23.43 7.49 6.87
CA ARG A 206 -24.10 7.01 5.64
C ARG A 206 -23.52 7.60 4.36
N ILE A 207 -23.21 8.90 4.36
CA ILE A 207 -22.67 9.57 3.17
C ILE A 207 -21.25 9.09 2.83
N CYS A 208 -20.43 8.87 3.86
CA CYS A 208 -19.08 8.31 3.69
C CYS A 208 -19.11 6.89 3.10
N LYS A 209 -20.05 6.06 3.60
CA LYS A 209 -20.26 4.71 3.07
C LYS A 209 -20.69 4.75 1.60
N LYS A 210 -21.61 5.63 1.25
CA LYS A 210 -22.07 5.82 -0.13
C LYS A 210 -20.93 6.28 -1.04
N LEU A 211 -20.14 7.27 -0.63
CA LEU A 211 -18.97 7.75 -1.38
C LEU A 211 -17.98 6.61 -1.67
N CYS A 212 -17.63 5.81 -0.66
CA CYS A 212 -16.71 4.70 -0.83
C CYS A 212 -17.26 3.60 -1.72
N THR A 213 -18.52 3.18 -1.50
CA THR A 213 -19.16 2.12 -2.31
C THR A 213 -19.25 2.51 -3.78
N ASP A 214 -19.65 3.74 -4.05
CA ASP A 214 -19.86 4.24 -5.40
C ASP A 214 -18.57 4.49 -6.18
N THR A 215 -17.42 4.65 -5.49
CA THR A 215 -16.08 4.84 -6.09
C THR A 215 -15.19 3.60 -6.01
N ASN A 216 -15.76 2.43 -5.67
CA ASN A 216 -15.00 1.17 -5.46
C ASN A 216 -13.91 1.27 -4.38
N GLY A 217 -14.09 2.17 -3.41
CA GLY A 217 -13.24 2.29 -2.24
C GLY A 217 -13.73 1.42 -1.07
N LYS A 218 -13.00 1.50 0.04
CA LYS A 218 -13.35 0.83 1.29
C LYS A 218 -13.77 1.86 2.33
N TYR A 219 -14.86 1.55 3.05
CA TYR A 219 -15.25 2.28 4.25
C TYR A 219 -15.14 1.37 5.45
N THR A 220 -14.38 1.79 6.46
CA THR A 220 -14.17 1.06 7.70
C THR A 220 -14.23 2.01 8.87
N VAL A 221 -14.69 1.52 10.03
CA VAL A 221 -14.69 2.25 11.29
C VAL A 221 -13.73 1.56 12.23
N ILE A 222 -12.95 2.33 12.98
CA ILE A 222 -11.98 1.79 13.93
C ILE A 222 -12.67 1.22 15.17
N LEU A 223 -12.03 0.24 15.79
CA LEU A 223 -12.40 -0.28 17.10
C LEU A 223 -11.42 0.20 18.18
N ASP A 224 -10.12 0.04 17.88
CA ASP A 224 -9.01 0.42 18.75
C ASP A 224 -7.79 0.90 17.92
N GLU A 225 -6.71 1.31 18.59
CA GLU A 225 -5.49 1.78 17.93
C GLU A 225 -4.82 0.68 17.10
N SER A 226 -4.85 -0.59 17.57
CA SER A 226 -4.25 -1.71 16.83
C SER A 226 -5.01 -2.00 15.53
N HIS A 227 -6.34 -2.00 15.61
CA HIS A 227 -7.20 -2.15 14.44
C HIS A 227 -7.02 -0.98 13.45
N PHE A 228 -6.86 0.25 13.96
CA PHE A 228 -6.58 1.41 13.11
C PHE A 228 -5.27 1.23 12.31
N LYS A 229 -4.21 0.75 12.96
CA LYS A 229 -2.95 0.41 12.29
C LYS A 229 -3.17 -0.63 11.20
N ASP A 230 -3.91 -1.70 11.48
CA ASP A 230 -4.19 -2.75 10.50
C ASP A 230 -5.01 -2.25 9.31
N LEU A 231 -5.97 -1.37 9.57
CA LEU A 231 -6.76 -0.72 8.52
C LEU A 231 -5.89 0.17 7.61
N LEU A 232 -4.98 0.96 8.18
CA LEU A 232 -4.02 1.75 7.41
C LEU A 232 -3.13 0.85 6.56
N ASN A 233 -2.61 -0.23 7.12
CA ASN A 233 -1.75 -1.18 6.42
C ASN A 233 -2.46 -1.87 5.25
N GLN A 234 -3.78 -2.03 5.28
CA GLN A 234 -4.54 -2.54 4.13
C GLN A 234 -4.45 -1.61 2.90
N HIS A 235 -4.24 -0.31 3.11
CA HIS A 235 -4.09 0.68 2.03
C HIS A 235 -2.66 0.79 1.50
N THR A 236 -1.68 0.13 2.13
CA THR A 236 -0.32 0.04 1.62
C THR A 236 -0.26 -0.76 0.33
N SER A 237 -1.02 -1.86 0.24
CA SER A 237 -1.10 -2.67 -0.98
C SER A 237 -1.84 -1.91 -2.09
N PRO A 238 -1.33 -1.93 -3.33
CA PRO A 238 -2.01 -1.28 -4.45
C PRO A 238 -3.37 -1.92 -4.73
N PRO A 239 -4.34 -1.12 -5.19
CA PRO A 239 -5.61 -1.67 -5.65
C PRO A 239 -5.43 -2.48 -6.93
N PRO A 240 -6.35 -3.43 -7.23
CA PRO A 240 -6.33 -4.15 -8.49
C PRO A 240 -6.38 -3.17 -9.67
N ALA A 241 -5.54 -3.41 -10.66
CA ALA A 241 -5.53 -2.60 -11.88
C ALA A 241 -6.88 -2.72 -12.60
N MET A 242 -7.43 -1.61 -13.05
CA MET A 242 -8.68 -1.64 -13.82
C MET A 242 -8.45 -2.37 -15.14
N MET A 243 -9.22 -3.40 -15.42
CA MET A 243 -9.12 -4.22 -16.64
C MET A 243 -9.38 -3.45 -17.95
N ASN A 244 -9.98 -2.27 -17.85
CA ASN A 244 -10.39 -1.46 -19.01
C ASN A 244 -9.34 -0.43 -19.45
N THR A 245 -8.19 -0.36 -18.81
CA THR A 245 -7.10 0.48 -19.30
C THR A 245 -6.43 -0.22 -20.48
N GLU A 246 -6.57 0.36 -21.65
CA GLU A 246 -5.76 0.01 -22.81
C GLU A 246 -4.30 -0.07 -22.38
N SER A 247 -3.59 -1.09 -22.85
CA SER A 247 -2.17 -1.27 -22.55
C SER A 247 -1.39 -0.05 -23.03
N SER A 248 -1.13 0.89 -22.15
CA SER A 248 -0.35 2.09 -22.48
C SER A 248 1.12 1.85 -22.23
N LEU A 249 1.96 2.18 -23.19
CA LEU A 249 3.40 2.22 -23.01
C LEU A 249 3.78 3.38 -22.10
N ILE A 250 4.27 3.05 -20.90
CA ILE A 250 4.75 4.06 -19.96
C ILE A 250 6.21 4.38 -20.30
N ARG A 251 6.48 5.65 -20.63
CA ARG A 251 7.84 6.10 -20.86
C ARG A 251 8.51 6.41 -19.54
N MET A 252 9.54 5.65 -19.19
CA MET A 252 10.35 5.86 -17.99
C MET A 252 11.78 6.21 -18.39
N GLY A 253 12.40 7.11 -17.63
CA GLY A 253 13.79 7.51 -17.79
C GLY A 253 14.61 7.22 -16.55
N PHE A 254 15.84 6.73 -16.75
CA PHE A 254 16.81 6.55 -15.67
C PHE A 254 17.74 7.76 -15.67
N PRO A 255 17.59 8.69 -14.71
CA PRO A 255 18.40 9.88 -14.68
C PRO A 255 19.83 9.58 -14.24
N HIS A 256 20.79 10.34 -14.78
CA HIS A 256 22.16 10.31 -14.30
C HIS A 256 22.25 11.11 -13.01
N HIS A 257 22.89 10.53 -12.00
CA HIS A 257 23.18 11.20 -10.74
C HIS A 257 24.58 11.83 -10.80
N HIS A 258 24.64 13.15 -10.70
CA HIS A 258 25.90 13.87 -10.51
C HIS A 258 26.18 14.07 -9.03
N LEU A 259 27.28 13.51 -8.56
CA LEU A 259 27.71 13.55 -7.16
C LEU A 259 28.56 14.79 -6.82
N GLY A 260 28.70 15.76 -7.74
CA GLY A 260 29.49 16.94 -7.48
C GLY A 260 30.95 16.60 -7.14
N GLY A 261 31.63 15.85 -7.99
CA GLY A 261 33.05 15.54 -7.83
C GLY A 261 33.91 16.58 -8.53
N GLU A 262 35.17 16.72 -8.08
CA GLU A 262 36.20 17.70 -8.42
C GLU A 262 36.58 17.87 -9.90
N ARG A 263 35.68 17.58 -10.82
CA ARG A 263 35.90 17.97 -12.22
C ARG A 263 35.57 19.45 -12.37
N SER A 264 36.65 20.22 -12.44
CA SER A 264 36.69 21.65 -12.75
C SER A 264 35.74 21.96 -13.92
N GLY A 265 34.54 22.43 -13.65
CA GLY A 265 33.58 22.83 -14.70
C GLY A 265 32.09 22.70 -14.38
N ASP A 266 31.70 21.97 -13.33
CA ASP A 266 30.29 21.81 -12.98
C ASP A 266 29.72 23.10 -12.37
N LYS A 267 29.04 23.87 -13.19
CA LYS A 267 28.33 25.07 -12.74
C LYS A 267 27.10 24.67 -11.91
N PRO A 268 26.84 25.30 -10.76
CA PRO A 268 25.60 25.08 -10.01
C PRO A 268 24.40 25.40 -10.90
N SER A 269 23.45 24.50 -10.97
CA SER A 269 22.23 24.66 -11.75
C SER A 269 21.00 24.63 -10.86
N MET A 270 19.94 25.33 -11.29
CA MET A 270 18.69 25.39 -10.55
C MET A 270 17.89 24.09 -10.74
N CYS A 271 17.24 23.63 -9.66
CA CYS A 271 16.39 22.46 -9.67
C CYS A 271 14.96 22.82 -10.10
N MET A 272 14.38 22.01 -10.99
CA MET A 272 12.98 22.18 -11.43
C MET A 272 11.96 21.94 -10.30
N CYS A 273 12.33 21.20 -9.25
CA CYS A 273 11.46 21.00 -8.07
C CYS A 273 11.25 22.28 -7.27
N HIS A 274 12.20 23.20 -7.29
CA HIS A 274 12.24 24.41 -6.47
C HIS A 274 12.07 25.70 -7.28
N LEU A 275 11.60 25.61 -8.53
CA LEU A 275 11.41 26.77 -9.42
C LEU A 275 10.50 27.84 -8.79
N ASP A 276 9.47 27.39 -8.09
CA ASP A 276 8.47 28.25 -7.44
C ASP A 276 8.81 28.60 -5.97
N SER A 277 9.90 28.00 -5.44
CA SER A 277 10.30 28.28 -4.06
C SER A 277 11.18 29.51 -3.97
N LYS A 278 10.89 30.40 -3.03
CA LYS A 278 11.71 31.59 -2.74
C LYS A 278 13.00 31.27 -1.97
N SER A 279 13.27 29.99 -1.69
CA SER A 279 14.46 29.57 -0.94
C SER A 279 15.65 29.40 -1.85
N VAL A 280 16.85 29.74 -1.35
CA VAL A 280 18.15 29.62 -2.05
C VAL A 280 18.56 28.16 -2.26
N GLU A 281 17.85 27.21 -1.65
CA GLU A 281 18.16 25.78 -1.66
C GLU A 281 18.08 25.10 -3.05
N GLY A 282 17.55 25.79 -4.05
CA GLY A 282 17.42 25.28 -5.43
C GLY A 282 18.71 25.21 -6.22
N PHE A 283 19.79 25.89 -5.82
CA PHE A 283 21.07 25.90 -6.51
C PHE A 283 22.03 24.90 -5.87
N SER A 284 22.38 23.85 -6.61
CA SER A 284 23.37 22.88 -6.19
C SER A 284 24.09 22.28 -7.40
N THR A 285 25.24 21.69 -7.18
CA THR A 285 25.96 20.90 -8.20
C THR A 285 25.46 19.47 -8.27
N THR A 286 24.89 18.95 -7.15
CA THR A 286 24.40 17.59 -7.01
C THR A 286 22.93 17.49 -7.46
N GLY A 287 22.55 16.37 -8.07
CA GLY A 287 21.16 16.09 -8.44
C GLY A 287 21.04 15.09 -9.59
N TYR A 288 19.78 14.83 -9.95
CA TYR A 288 19.40 13.89 -11.00
C TYR A 288 19.06 14.65 -12.27
N PHE A 289 19.67 14.32 -13.39
CA PHE A 289 19.42 14.98 -14.66
C PHE A 289 18.56 14.11 -15.57
N CYS A 290 17.48 14.70 -16.09
CA CYS A 290 16.62 14.03 -17.05
C CYS A 290 17.41 13.62 -18.30
N PRO A 291 17.35 12.36 -18.74
CA PRO A 291 18.10 11.91 -19.92
C PRO A 291 17.63 12.59 -21.22
N GLN A 292 16.37 13.01 -21.29
CA GLN A 292 15.79 13.59 -22.49
C GLN A 292 16.02 15.11 -22.59
N CYS A 293 15.67 15.87 -21.55
CA CYS A 293 15.69 17.34 -21.59
C CYS A 293 16.78 17.98 -20.72
N LYS A 294 17.56 17.17 -20.00
CA LYS A 294 18.65 17.58 -19.08
C LYS A 294 18.22 18.47 -17.92
N SER A 295 16.92 18.59 -17.67
CA SER A 295 16.39 19.27 -16.49
C SER A 295 16.84 18.58 -15.21
N LYS A 296 17.20 19.36 -14.20
CA LYS A 296 17.69 18.87 -12.92
C LYS A 296 16.57 18.69 -11.91
N TYR A 297 16.64 17.60 -11.14
CA TYR A 297 15.74 17.25 -10.04
C TYR A 297 16.54 16.86 -8.81
N CYS A 298 16.04 17.19 -7.62
CA CYS A 298 16.69 16.86 -6.35
C CYS A 298 16.33 15.45 -5.89
N GLU A 299 15.17 14.94 -6.25
CA GLU A 299 14.56 13.74 -5.70
C GLU A 299 13.98 12.86 -6.80
N LEU A 300 13.90 11.55 -6.52
CA LEU A 300 13.24 10.55 -7.33
C LEU A 300 12.30 9.73 -6.43
N PRO A 301 11.19 9.22 -6.98
CA PRO A 301 10.68 9.36 -8.33
C PRO A 301 10.00 10.72 -8.57
N VAL A 302 10.06 11.24 -9.80
CA VAL A 302 9.40 12.49 -10.19
C VAL A 302 9.01 12.44 -11.67
N GLU A 303 7.91 13.09 -12.03
CA GLU A 303 7.58 13.34 -13.42
C GLU A 303 8.27 14.63 -13.89
N CYS A 304 8.96 14.56 -15.01
CA CYS A 304 9.68 15.70 -15.55
C CYS A 304 8.71 16.77 -16.02
N LYS A 305 8.69 17.94 -15.37
CA LYS A 305 7.81 19.06 -15.70
C LYS A 305 8.07 19.63 -17.12
N ALA A 306 9.27 19.39 -17.67
CA ALA A 306 9.65 19.90 -18.99
C ALA A 306 9.27 18.97 -20.15
N CYS A 307 9.35 17.65 -19.98
CA CYS A 307 9.13 16.70 -21.07
C CYS A 307 8.13 15.59 -20.75
N GLY A 308 7.53 15.57 -19.56
CA GLY A 308 6.55 14.56 -19.14
C GLY A 308 7.13 13.15 -18.91
N LEU A 309 8.47 13.00 -18.87
CA LEU A 309 9.10 11.70 -18.68
C LEU A 309 9.10 11.33 -17.19
N THR A 310 8.62 10.14 -16.84
CA THR A 310 8.69 9.63 -15.47
C THR A 310 10.12 9.22 -15.15
N LEU A 311 10.76 9.93 -14.22
CA LEU A 311 12.12 9.67 -13.77
C LEU A 311 12.12 8.74 -12.57
N VAL A 312 12.76 7.59 -12.71
CA VAL A 312 12.86 6.56 -11.66
C VAL A 312 14.28 6.01 -11.61
N SER A 313 14.66 5.46 -10.47
CA SER A 313 15.91 4.69 -10.36
C SER A 313 15.65 3.20 -10.61
N ALA A 314 16.65 2.47 -11.06
CA ALA A 314 16.56 1.02 -11.27
C ALA A 314 16.13 0.24 -9.99
N PRO A 315 16.61 0.56 -8.78
CA PRO A 315 16.11 -0.06 -7.56
C PRO A 315 14.61 0.17 -7.31
N HIS A 316 14.07 1.36 -7.64
CA HIS A 316 12.64 1.63 -7.49
C HIS A 316 11.80 0.74 -8.41
N LEU A 317 12.24 0.56 -9.65
CA LEU A 317 11.55 -0.32 -10.60
C LEU A 317 11.61 -1.78 -10.14
N ALA A 318 12.77 -2.25 -9.68
CA ALA A 318 12.94 -3.61 -9.20
C ALA A 318 12.03 -3.93 -8.00
N ARG A 319 11.89 -3.01 -7.05
CA ARG A 319 10.99 -3.16 -5.90
C ARG A 319 9.51 -3.18 -6.30
N SER A 320 9.12 -2.42 -7.31
CA SER A 320 7.72 -2.34 -7.78
C SER A 320 7.33 -3.47 -8.75
N TYR A 321 8.30 -4.24 -9.25
CA TYR A 321 8.08 -5.27 -10.27
C TYR A 321 7.10 -6.36 -9.82
N HIS A 322 7.11 -6.73 -8.55
CA HIS A 322 6.24 -7.78 -8.01
C HIS A 322 4.74 -7.42 -8.08
N HIS A 323 4.39 -6.13 -8.14
CA HIS A 323 3.00 -5.71 -8.30
C HIS A 323 2.43 -6.06 -9.68
N LEU A 324 3.26 -6.00 -10.73
CA LEU A 324 2.86 -6.36 -12.07
C LEU A 324 2.88 -7.88 -12.30
N PHE A 325 3.81 -8.56 -11.66
CA PHE A 325 4.03 -10.00 -11.80
C PHE A 325 3.99 -10.66 -10.42
N PRO A 326 2.79 -10.82 -9.85
CA PRO A 326 2.64 -11.48 -8.56
C PRO A 326 3.15 -12.91 -8.63
N LEU A 327 3.71 -13.38 -7.52
CA LEU A 327 4.18 -14.75 -7.41
C LEU A 327 2.99 -15.71 -7.37
N ASP A 328 3.06 -16.79 -8.15
CA ASP A 328 2.03 -17.83 -8.13
C ASP A 328 1.99 -18.52 -6.77
N GLN A 329 0.80 -18.89 -6.31
CA GLN A 329 0.62 -19.60 -5.04
C GLN A 329 1.33 -20.96 -5.07
N SER A 330 2.01 -21.29 -3.98
CA SER A 330 2.62 -22.60 -3.79
C SER A 330 1.55 -23.69 -3.63
N LEU A 331 1.81 -24.86 -4.19
CA LEU A 331 0.95 -26.04 -4.03
C LEU A 331 1.14 -26.60 -2.63
N GLU A 332 0.05 -26.90 -1.96
CA GLU A 332 0.05 -27.66 -0.70
C GLU A 332 0.08 -29.16 -1.04
N ILE A 333 1.10 -29.85 -0.56
CA ILE A 333 1.26 -31.28 -0.75
C ILE A 333 1.36 -31.92 0.64
N PRO A 334 0.53 -32.91 0.95
CA PRO A 334 0.66 -33.63 2.20
C PRO A 334 1.96 -34.45 2.18
N VAL A 335 2.64 -34.55 3.33
CA VAL A 335 3.89 -35.30 3.46
C VAL A 335 3.69 -36.80 3.15
N THR A 336 2.46 -37.29 3.28
CA THR A 336 2.08 -38.68 2.97
C THR A 336 2.28 -39.05 1.50
N ASP A 337 2.33 -38.06 0.60
CA ASP A 337 2.53 -38.29 -0.86
C ASP A 337 4.00 -38.49 -1.23
N PHE A 338 4.91 -38.38 -0.27
CA PHE A 338 6.34 -38.64 -0.44
C PHE A 338 6.68 -40.06 0.06
N ASP A 339 7.76 -40.64 -0.45
CA ASP A 339 8.20 -41.98 -0.06
C ASP A 339 8.45 -42.08 1.43
N PRO A 340 7.88 -43.08 2.15
CA PRO A 340 8.07 -43.27 3.56
C PRO A 340 9.54 -43.62 3.84
N GLY A 341 10.29 -42.66 4.44
CA GLY A 341 11.71 -42.81 4.76
C GLY A 341 12.60 -41.71 4.16
N GLN A 342 12.09 -40.88 3.29
CA GLN A 342 12.83 -39.76 2.74
C GLN A 342 12.69 -38.53 3.65
N ASN A 343 13.78 -38.09 4.25
CA ASN A 343 13.81 -36.84 5.00
C ASN A 343 13.60 -35.66 4.07
N ILE A 344 12.52 -34.90 4.25
CA ILE A 344 12.18 -33.74 3.43
C ILE A 344 12.79 -32.50 4.08
N TYR A 345 13.63 -31.78 3.33
CA TYR A 345 14.27 -30.53 3.77
C TYR A 345 13.71 -29.32 3.03
N CYS A 346 13.54 -28.21 3.75
CA CYS A 346 13.16 -26.95 3.15
C CYS A 346 14.31 -26.42 2.26
N TYR A 347 14.00 -26.04 1.03
CA TYR A 347 15.02 -25.51 0.11
C TYR A 347 15.63 -24.18 0.56
N ALA A 348 14.89 -23.36 1.33
CA ALA A 348 15.36 -22.05 1.78
C ALA A 348 16.17 -22.11 3.09
N CYS A 349 15.59 -22.66 4.17
CA CYS A 349 16.24 -22.71 5.49
C CYS A 349 17.03 -23.99 5.73
N GLN A 350 16.92 -25.00 4.87
CA GLN A 350 17.61 -26.31 4.99
C GLN A 350 17.23 -27.11 6.26
N ILE A 351 16.16 -26.73 6.95
CA ILE A 351 15.64 -27.43 8.11
C ILE A 351 14.76 -28.61 7.64
N GLN A 352 14.82 -29.73 8.36
CA GLN A 352 13.93 -30.85 8.11
C GLN A 352 12.49 -30.46 8.43
N ILE A 353 11.57 -30.70 7.51
CA ILE A 353 10.17 -30.35 7.68
C ILE A 353 9.51 -31.48 8.50
N GLN A 354 8.93 -31.12 9.63
CA GLN A 354 8.19 -32.01 10.51
C GLN A 354 6.68 -31.83 10.38
N ASP A 355 6.24 -30.82 9.63
CA ASP A 355 4.84 -30.51 9.41
C ASP A 355 4.17 -31.58 8.54
N GLN A 356 2.85 -31.73 8.68
CA GLN A 356 2.04 -32.64 7.88
C GLN A 356 1.90 -32.21 6.41
N THR A 357 2.19 -30.94 6.08
CA THR A 357 2.05 -30.35 4.76
C THR A 357 3.31 -29.60 4.37
N VAL A 358 3.70 -29.73 3.11
CA VAL A 358 4.81 -28.99 2.49
C VAL A 358 4.31 -28.11 1.36
N TYR A 359 5.04 -27.05 1.06
CA TYR A 359 4.68 -26.06 0.06
C TYR A 359 5.62 -26.14 -1.14
N GLN A 360 5.09 -26.49 -2.30
CA GLN A 360 5.87 -26.66 -3.52
C GLN A 360 5.64 -25.52 -4.50
N CYS A 361 6.72 -24.93 -4.99
CA CYS A 361 6.64 -23.94 -6.08
C CYS A 361 6.21 -24.61 -7.39
N ARG A 362 5.20 -24.03 -8.07
CA ARG A 362 4.66 -24.55 -9.33
C ARG A 362 5.70 -24.58 -10.48
N LYS A 363 6.64 -23.62 -10.49
CA LYS A 363 7.63 -23.45 -11.58
C LYS A 363 8.87 -24.31 -11.39
N CYS A 364 9.54 -24.20 -10.24
CA CYS A 364 10.81 -24.91 -9.99
C CYS A 364 10.65 -26.23 -9.22
N LYS A 365 9.43 -26.53 -8.73
CA LYS A 365 9.08 -27.73 -7.95
C LYS A 365 9.90 -27.91 -6.65
N ARG A 366 10.57 -26.86 -6.17
CA ARG A 366 11.27 -26.86 -4.89
C ARG A 366 10.28 -26.77 -3.73
N ILE A 367 10.63 -27.38 -2.60
CA ILE A 367 9.80 -27.55 -1.42
C ILE A 367 10.23 -26.56 -0.36
N PHE A 368 9.26 -25.95 0.33
CA PHE A 368 9.44 -24.98 1.39
C PHE A 368 8.61 -25.37 2.61
N CYS A 369 9.09 -25.00 3.82
CA CYS A 369 8.28 -25.04 5.03
C CYS A 369 7.30 -23.86 5.05
N ILE A 370 6.34 -23.86 5.96
CA ILE A 370 5.29 -22.82 6.05
C ILE A 370 5.88 -21.42 6.26
N ASP A 371 6.89 -21.29 7.11
CA ASP A 371 7.52 -20.00 7.42
C ASP A 371 8.25 -19.41 6.22
N CYS A 372 9.00 -20.27 5.51
CA CYS A 372 9.71 -19.85 4.30
C CYS A 372 8.73 -19.53 3.17
N ASP A 373 7.61 -20.25 3.04
CA ASP A 373 6.58 -19.94 2.05
C ASP A 373 5.91 -18.59 2.34
N ILE A 374 5.56 -18.33 3.59
CA ILE A 374 5.03 -17.03 4.03
C ILE A 374 6.04 -15.93 3.74
N PHE A 375 7.32 -16.11 4.12
CA PHE A 375 8.37 -15.11 3.90
C PHE A 375 8.63 -14.82 2.41
N VAL A 376 8.59 -15.86 1.57
CA VAL A 376 8.71 -15.73 0.10
C VAL A 376 7.58 -14.90 -0.47
N HIS A 377 6.35 -15.06 0.02
CA HIS A 377 5.19 -14.34 -0.48
C HIS A 377 5.01 -12.93 0.13
N GLU A 378 5.37 -12.73 1.40
CA GLU A 378 5.21 -11.44 2.09
C GLU A 378 6.39 -10.47 1.85
N THR A 379 7.61 -10.99 1.80
CA THR A 379 8.81 -10.15 1.87
C THR A 379 9.66 -10.22 0.60
N LEU A 380 9.99 -11.43 0.13
CA LEU A 380 10.87 -11.61 -1.01
C LEU A 380 10.17 -11.37 -2.35
N HIS A 381 8.88 -11.69 -2.46
CA HIS A 381 8.09 -11.64 -3.70
C HIS A 381 8.74 -12.37 -4.90
N SER A 382 9.67 -13.27 -4.63
CA SER A 382 10.36 -14.08 -5.64
C SER A 382 10.74 -15.42 -5.06
N CYS A 383 10.54 -16.49 -5.82
CA CYS A 383 10.93 -17.84 -5.38
C CYS A 383 12.45 -18.01 -5.45
N PRO A 384 13.15 -18.33 -4.34
CA PRO A 384 14.60 -18.52 -4.36
C PRO A 384 15.03 -19.70 -5.24
N GLY A 385 14.21 -20.74 -5.36
CA GLY A 385 14.48 -21.86 -6.26
C GLY A 385 14.40 -21.47 -7.75
N CYS A 386 13.46 -20.59 -8.12
CA CYS A 386 13.37 -20.06 -9.49
C CYS A 386 14.52 -19.08 -9.77
N ALA A 387 14.89 -18.23 -8.81
CA ALA A 387 15.96 -17.27 -8.95
C ALA A 387 17.35 -17.92 -9.05
N SER A 388 17.59 -19.03 -8.33
CA SER A 388 18.83 -19.79 -8.38
C SER A 388 18.95 -20.73 -9.59
N SER A 389 17.84 -21.04 -10.24
CA SER A 389 17.84 -21.88 -11.45
C SER A 389 18.46 -21.12 -12.60
N ARG A 390 19.71 -21.50 -12.98
CA ARG A 390 20.45 -20.99 -14.15
C ARG A 390 19.91 -21.54 -15.48
N LYS A 391 18.62 -21.77 -15.61
CA LYS A 391 18.04 -21.98 -16.94
C LYS A 391 18.22 -20.63 -17.65
N THR A 392 19.12 -20.63 -18.62
CA THR A 392 19.26 -19.64 -19.66
C THR A 392 17.90 -19.01 -19.91
N GLN A 393 17.71 -17.79 -19.44
CA GLN A 393 16.70 -16.89 -19.96
C GLN A 393 17.13 -16.65 -21.41
N THR A 394 16.76 -17.55 -22.31
CA THR A 394 16.74 -17.26 -23.71
C THR A 394 15.90 -16.01 -23.89
N ALA A 395 16.45 -15.07 -24.62
CA ALA A 395 16.08 -13.67 -24.78
C ALA A 395 14.68 -13.43 -25.38
N GLU A 396 13.68 -14.25 -25.06
CA GLU A 396 12.33 -14.13 -25.62
C GLU A 396 11.31 -13.42 -24.71
N ALA A 397 11.72 -12.93 -23.53
CA ALA A 397 10.78 -12.27 -22.59
C ALA A 397 11.01 -10.77 -22.42
N VAL A 398 11.69 -10.08 -23.32
CA VAL A 398 11.97 -8.62 -23.19
C VAL A 398 11.10 -7.78 -24.13
N PHE A 399 10.35 -8.35 -25.04
CA PHE A 399 9.46 -7.59 -25.93
C PHE A 399 8.09 -8.30 -26.07
N VAL A 400 7.19 -8.04 -25.17
CA VAL A 400 5.74 -7.94 -25.42
C VAL A 400 5.15 -6.88 -24.52
#